data_c65042e247c688bbb34c8f67ea3ecb3b
#
_entry.id   c65042e247c688bbb34c8f67ea3ecb3b
#
_cell.length_a   1.000
_cell.length_b   1.000
_cell.length_c   1.000
_cell.angle_alpha   90.00
_cell.angle_beta   90.00
_cell.angle_gamma   90.00
#
_symmetry.space_group_name_H-M   'P 1'
#
loop_
_entity.id
_entity.type
_entity.pdbx_description
1 polymer ?
#
loop_
_entity_poly.entity_id
_entity_poly.type
_entity_poly.pdbx_seq_one_letter_code
_entity_poly.pdbx_strand_id
1 'polypeptide(L)'
;RKEPFTTYEPEPGTRLTPGARQFLLDRGIDLYDEPRANPIIRESLTQEICCPSANPNHNGGGKKVEQAASPPEPAQPVQQPVQPVQPVQEVKTPKKCNWRTKMVRTKLCSVEAVFLRCEQTLLETDILMAQNLTRLSKQFSDIRHMVEGKGMAQNLPCRECHGVTCENFSDDLEDCFEITDFHVQLEKGREILALHELRCALREIEPVMLQAFEGNDAAIGPCMDAIGKINQIINTVSQMICGAVGGKECQRKM
;
A
#
# COMPACT_ATOMS: atom_id res chain seq x y z
N ARG A 1 -2.40 -46.49 -21.55
CA ARG A 1 -2.94 -45.48 -20.60
C ARG A 1 -1.78 -45.06 -19.73
N LYS A 2 -1.34 -43.78 -19.79
CA LYS A 2 -0.35 -43.24 -18.87
C LYS A 2 -1.08 -42.96 -17.56
N GLU A 3 -0.55 -43.46 -16.45
CA GLU A 3 -1.08 -43.18 -15.13
C GLU A 3 -1.02 -41.65 -14.83
N PRO A 4 -1.99 -41.09 -14.10
CA PRO A 4 -1.96 -39.69 -13.76
C PRO A 4 -0.76 -39.42 -12.86
N PHE A 5 0.02 -38.45 -13.22
CA PHE A 5 1.16 -37.94 -12.47
C PHE A 5 0.66 -37.19 -11.22
N THR A 6 0.91 -37.76 -10.05
CA THR A 6 0.37 -37.22 -8.77
C THR A 6 1.41 -36.63 -7.84
N THR A 7 2.70 -36.89 -8.09
CA THR A 7 3.79 -36.43 -7.23
C THR A 7 4.95 -35.96 -8.10
N TYR A 8 5.56 -34.83 -7.76
CA TYR A 8 6.74 -34.27 -8.41
C TYR A 8 7.90 -34.14 -7.43
N GLU A 9 8.99 -34.82 -7.75
CA GLU A 9 10.25 -34.73 -7.03
C GLU A 9 11.25 -33.93 -7.87
N PRO A 10 11.66 -32.72 -7.44
CA PRO A 10 12.64 -31.93 -8.16
C PRO A 10 14.04 -32.56 -8.04
N GLU A 11 14.83 -32.49 -9.10
CA GLU A 11 16.22 -32.94 -9.04
C GLU A 11 17.01 -32.15 -7.98
N PRO A 12 18.00 -32.78 -7.28
CA PRO A 12 18.80 -32.13 -6.28
C PRO A 12 19.44 -30.83 -6.81
N GLY A 13 19.21 -29.70 -6.15
CA GLY A 13 19.71 -28.39 -6.57
C GLY A 13 18.78 -27.58 -7.46
N THR A 14 17.67 -28.15 -7.95
CA THR A 14 16.67 -27.42 -8.73
C THR A 14 15.76 -26.60 -7.83
N ARG A 15 15.63 -25.29 -8.12
CA ARG A 15 14.68 -24.39 -7.42
C ARG A 15 13.47 -24.16 -8.30
N LEU A 16 12.30 -24.58 -7.84
CA LEU A 16 11.04 -24.24 -8.48
C LEU A 16 10.71 -22.75 -8.26
N THR A 17 10.35 -22.06 -9.34
CA THR A 17 9.81 -20.71 -9.23
C THR A 17 8.47 -20.71 -8.49
N PRO A 18 8.06 -19.60 -7.84
CA PRO A 18 6.75 -19.52 -7.18
C PRO A 18 5.59 -19.90 -8.10
N GLY A 19 5.63 -19.48 -9.38
CA GLY A 19 4.61 -19.81 -10.36
C GLY A 19 4.58 -21.31 -10.73
N ALA A 20 5.73 -21.97 -10.85
CA ALA A 20 5.79 -23.41 -11.10
C ALA A 20 5.26 -24.22 -9.90
N ARG A 21 5.55 -23.77 -8.68
CA ARG A 21 5.04 -24.38 -7.45
C ARG A 21 3.51 -24.24 -7.35
N GLN A 22 2.96 -23.05 -7.65
CA GLN A 22 1.52 -22.82 -7.68
C GLN A 22 0.83 -23.68 -8.73
N PHE A 23 1.38 -23.78 -9.93
CA PHE A 23 0.85 -24.61 -11.02
C PHE A 23 0.73 -26.10 -10.65
N LEU A 24 1.71 -26.65 -9.92
CA LEU A 24 1.68 -28.03 -9.46
C LEU A 24 0.62 -28.23 -8.39
N LEU A 25 0.49 -27.30 -7.43
CA LEU A 25 -0.53 -27.33 -6.39
C LEU A 25 -1.95 -27.23 -6.96
N ASP A 26 -2.18 -26.35 -7.93
CA ASP A 26 -3.48 -26.18 -8.59
C ASP A 26 -3.95 -27.42 -9.34
N ARG A 27 -3.02 -28.30 -9.69
CA ARG A 27 -3.29 -29.59 -10.34
C ARG A 27 -3.32 -30.77 -9.38
N GLY A 28 -3.22 -30.52 -8.07
CA GLY A 28 -3.23 -31.57 -7.06
C GLY A 28 -1.99 -32.47 -7.14
N ILE A 29 -0.85 -31.93 -7.60
CA ILE A 29 0.43 -32.65 -7.64
C ILE A 29 1.20 -32.33 -6.39
N ASP A 30 1.43 -33.31 -5.54
CA ASP A 30 2.20 -33.14 -4.31
C ASP A 30 3.69 -32.96 -4.60
N LEU A 31 4.27 -31.93 -3.97
CA LEU A 31 5.70 -31.64 -4.04
C LEU A 31 6.42 -32.37 -2.91
N TYR A 32 7.31 -33.28 -3.27
CA TYR A 32 8.23 -33.88 -2.32
C TYR A 32 9.39 -32.89 -2.11
N ASP A 33 9.30 -32.07 -1.05
CA ASP A 33 10.39 -31.20 -0.62
C ASP A 33 11.17 -31.96 0.48
N GLU A 34 12.45 -32.30 0.22
CA GLU A 34 13.31 -32.84 1.28
C GLU A 34 13.30 -31.90 2.50
N PRO A 35 13.25 -32.43 3.75
CA PRO A 35 13.24 -31.60 4.95
C PRO A 35 14.53 -30.79 5.01
N ARG A 36 14.45 -29.53 4.65
CA ARG A 36 15.56 -28.58 4.81
C ARG A 36 15.84 -28.41 6.30
N ALA A 37 17.01 -28.84 6.72
CA ALA A 37 17.63 -28.43 7.97
C ALA A 37 17.88 -26.91 7.95
N ASN A 38 16.84 -26.11 8.17
CA ASN A 38 16.95 -24.76 8.71
C ASN A 38 15.56 -24.21 9.09
N PRO A 39 15.18 -24.24 10.37
CA PRO A 39 13.91 -23.71 10.87
C PRO A 39 13.87 -22.17 10.95
N ILE A 40 14.95 -21.46 10.61
CA ILE A 40 15.10 -20.01 10.88
C ILE A 40 14.36 -19.11 9.88
N ILE A 41 13.96 -19.61 8.71
CA ILE A 41 13.36 -18.76 7.66
C ILE A 41 11.82 -18.73 7.69
N ARG A 42 11.16 -19.60 8.45
CA ARG A 42 9.69 -19.63 8.51
C ARG A 42 9.09 -18.66 9.52
N GLU A 43 9.85 -18.21 10.50
CA GLU A 43 9.40 -17.24 11.50
C GLU A 43 9.60 -15.78 11.09
N SER A 44 10.53 -15.48 10.17
CA SER A 44 10.81 -14.09 9.80
C SER A 44 9.84 -13.48 8.79
N LEU A 45 9.01 -14.26 8.08
CA LEU A 45 8.03 -13.74 7.12
C LEU A 45 6.64 -13.46 7.71
N THR A 46 6.36 -13.97 8.94
CA THR A 46 5.10 -13.69 9.63
C THR A 46 5.25 -12.68 10.78
N GLN A 47 6.46 -12.25 11.12
CA GLN A 47 6.73 -11.41 12.29
C GLN A 47 7.00 -9.93 11.98
N GLU A 48 7.11 -9.52 10.71
CA GLU A 48 7.34 -8.11 10.36
C GLU A 48 6.08 -7.26 10.18
N ILE A 49 4.89 -7.79 10.42
CA ILE A 49 3.63 -7.03 10.29
C ILE A 49 2.98 -6.67 11.63
N CYS A 50 3.53 -7.12 12.78
CA CYS A 50 2.97 -6.78 14.08
C CYS A 50 3.96 -5.99 14.92
N CYS A 51 3.49 -4.87 15.47
CA CYS A 51 4.15 -4.03 16.46
C CYS A 51 4.76 -4.87 17.62
N PRO A 52 5.93 -4.55 18.14
CA PRO A 52 6.47 -5.24 19.28
C PRO A 52 5.61 -4.95 20.51
N SER A 53 4.92 -5.97 20.99
CA SER A 53 4.21 -5.99 22.25
C SER A 53 5.21 -6.28 23.38
N ALA A 54 5.01 -5.57 24.47
CA ALA A 54 5.84 -5.54 25.66
C ALA A 54 6.17 -6.94 26.21
N ASN A 55 7.41 -7.08 26.59
CA ASN A 55 7.98 -8.23 27.30
C ASN A 55 7.55 -8.21 28.78
N PRO A 56 6.88 -9.21 29.34
CA PRO A 56 6.82 -9.40 30.79
C PRO A 56 7.90 -10.38 31.23
N ASN A 57 8.82 -9.88 32.03
CA ASN A 57 9.76 -10.64 32.80
C ASN A 57 9.03 -11.68 33.66
N HIS A 58 9.33 -12.94 33.46
CA HIS A 58 9.06 -14.01 34.40
C HIS A 58 10.39 -14.67 34.78
N ASN A 59 10.86 -14.32 35.96
CA ASN A 59 11.89 -15.11 36.65
C ASN A 59 11.22 -15.83 37.81
N GLY A 60 11.14 -17.13 37.73
CA GLY A 60 10.72 -18.02 38.82
C GLY A 60 11.80 -19.04 39.15
N GLY A 61 12.03 -19.21 40.42
CA GLY A 61 12.74 -20.36 40.99
C GLY A 61 13.91 -19.99 41.89
N GLY A 62 13.78 -19.90 43.08
CA GLY A 62 13.63 -20.68 44.28
C GLY A 62 14.91 -21.26 44.79
N LYS A 63 15.36 -20.83 45.98
CA LYS A 63 15.60 -21.63 47.18
C LYS A 63 16.38 -20.85 48.26
N LYS A 64 15.72 -20.78 49.40
CA LYS A 64 16.14 -20.78 50.81
C LYS A 64 17.63 -20.95 51.11
N VAL A 65 18.17 -20.15 52.05
CA VAL A 65 18.62 -20.60 53.40
C VAL A 65 18.88 -19.36 54.28
N GLU A 66 18.41 -19.46 55.53
CA GLU A 66 18.55 -18.60 56.70
C GLU A 66 20.02 -18.38 57.13
N GLN A 67 20.37 -17.23 57.72
CA GLN A 67 20.75 -17.15 59.12
C GLN A 67 21.06 -15.71 59.56
N ALA A 68 20.75 -15.49 60.83
CA ALA A 68 20.70 -14.27 61.60
C ALA A 68 22.09 -13.69 62.01
N ALA A 69 22.11 -12.40 62.34
CA ALA A 69 22.52 -11.82 63.62
C ALA A 69 23.10 -10.43 63.49
N SER A 70 22.38 -9.46 64.06
CA SER A 70 22.77 -8.32 64.92
C SER A 70 23.91 -7.35 64.58
N PRO A 71 23.69 -6.04 64.92
CA PRO A 71 24.52 -4.89 64.50
C PRO A 71 25.64 -4.62 65.51
N PRO A 72 26.62 -3.83 65.21
CA PRO A 72 26.60 -2.45 65.60
C PRO A 72 27.49 -1.44 64.77
N GLU A 73 27.18 -0.20 64.96
CA GLU A 73 27.99 0.99 65.21
C GLU A 73 28.51 1.83 64.02
N PRO A 74 28.58 3.16 64.19
CA PRO A 74 28.60 4.17 63.13
C PRO A 74 30.03 4.60 62.81
N ALA A 75 30.33 4.71 61.52
CA ALA A 75 31.58 5.32 61.05
C ALA A 75 31.34 6.33 59.94
N GLN A 76 31.67 7.52 60.25
CA GLN A 76 32.17 8.70 59.51
C GLN A 76 31.91 8.87 58.01
N PRO A 77 31.64 10.10 57.51
CA PRO A 77 31.34 10.40 56.14
C PRO A 77 32.59 10.46 55.26
N VAL A 78 32.72 9.50 54.36
CA VAL A 78 33.69 9.55 53.28
C VAL A 78 33.05 10.31 52.10
N GLN A 79 33.59 11.47 51.82
CA GLN A 79 33.28 12.25 50.60
C GLN A 79 33.79 11.46 49.38
N GLN A 80 32.89 10.88 48.61
CA GLN A 80 33.21 10.36 47.27
C GLN A 80 33.06 11.47 46.26
N PRO A 81 33.98 11.58 45.27
CA PRO A 81 33.88 12.60 44.22
C PRO A 81 32.67 12.32 43.32
N VAL A 82 31.88 13.37 43.12
CA VAL A 82 30.72 13.40 42.22
C VAL A 82 31.19 13.11 40.80
N GLN A 83 30.88 11.93 40.27
CA GLN A 83 31.06 11.65 38.86
C GLN A 83 30.07 12.49 38.04
N PRO A 84 30.48 13.03 36.87
CA PRO A 84 29.58 13.81 36.02
C PRO A 84 28.45 12.91 35.53
N VAL A 85 27.21 13.36 35.81
CA VAL A 85 25.96 12.73 35.33
C VAL A 85 25.99 12.72 33.81
N GLN A 86 26.06 11.53 33.22
CA GLN A 86 25.90 11.36 31.78
C GLN A 86 24.50 11.83 31.39
N PRO A 87 24.34 12.54 30.25
CA PRO A 87 23.03 12.98 29.79
C PRO A 87 22.12 11.77 29.62
N VAL A 88 20.98 11.82 30.30
CA VAL A 88 19.90 10.84 30.20
C VAL A 88 19.54 10.75 28.71
N GLN A 89 19.80 9.60 28.09
CA GLN A 89 19.33 9.33 26.75
C GLN A 89 17.79 9.43 26.74
N GLU A 90 17.26 10.38 25.97
CA GLU A 90 15.83 10.46 25.73
C GLU A 90 15.33 9.11 25.25
N VAL A 91 14.57 8.46 26.09
CA VAL A 91 13.80 7.25 25.72
C VAL A 91 12.81 7.70 24.66
N LYS A 92 13.10 7.40 23.39
CA LYS A 92 12.17 7.61 22.27
C LYS A 92 10.90 6.82 22.59
N THR A 93 9.87 7.54 23.07
CA THR A 93 8.53 6.97 23.24
C THR A 93 8.10 6.33 21.91
N PRO A 94 7.59 5.10 21.89
CA PRO A 94 7.12 4.46 20.66
C PRO A 94 6.02 5.35 20.05
N LYS A 95 6.25 5.82 18.82
CA LYS A 95 5.25 6.60 18.07
C LYS A 95 3.99 5.74 18.01
N LYS A 96 2.92 6.17 18.70
CA LYS A 96 1.61 5.54 18.64
C LYS A 96 1.24 5.37 17.16
N CYS A 97 1.13 4.12 16.70
CA CYS A 97 0.80 3.83 15.31
C CYS A 97 -0.60 4.39 15.03
N ASN A 98 -0.66 5.49 14.29
CA ASN A 98 -1.94 6.10 13.91
C ASN A 98 -2.58 5.21 12.83
N TRP A 99 -3.56 4.38 13.21
CA TRP A 99 -4.25 3.46 12.30
C TRP A 99 -4.90 4.19 11.11
N ARG A 100 -5.37 5.44 11.32
CA ARG A 100 -5.95 6.28 10.27
C ARG A 100 -4.93 6.57 9.16
N THR A 101 -3.73 7.01 9.53
CA THR A 101 -2.64 7.24 8.57
C THR A 101 -2.23 5.95 7.86
N LYS A 102 -2.19 4.83 8.60
CA LYS A 102 -1.90 3.51 8.00
C LYS A 102 -2.96 3.11 6.97
N MET A 103 -4.24 3.35 7.26
CA MET A 103 -5.35 3.05 6.34
C MET A 103 -5.22 3.82 5.03
N VAL A 104 -5.01 5.15 5.09
CA VAL A 104 -4.78 5.98 3.89
C VAL A 104 -3.59 5.46 3.09
N ARG A 105 -2.45 5.26 3.74
CA ARG A 105 -1.24 4.75 3.08
C ARG A 105 -1.48 3.41 2.39
N THR A 106 -2.14 2.47 3.06
CA THR A 106 -2.44 1.15 2.49
C THR A 106 -3.35 1.28 1.28
N LYS A 107 -4.36 2.16 1.34
CA LYS A 107 -5.25 2.42 0.21
C LYS A 107 -4.50 3.01 -0.98
N LEU A 108 -3.66 4.02 -0.76
CA LEU A 108 -2.84 4.61 -1.82
C LEU A 108 -1.91 3.58 -2.47
N CYS A 109 -1.22 2.73 -1.68
CA CYS A 109 -0.40 1.64 -2.22
C CYS A 109 -1.22 0.61 -3.02
N SER A 110 -2.46 0.32 -2.59
CA SER A 110 -3.35 -0.57 -3.34
C SER A 110 -3.69 0.00 -4.72
N VAL A 111 -3.96 1.30 -4.81
CA VAL A 111 -4.25 1.97 -6.08
C VAL A 111 -3.01 2.04 -6.98
N GLU A 112 -1.80 2.23 -6.43
CA GLU A 112 -0.55 2.12 -7.21
C GLU A 112 -0.44 0.73 -7.89
N ALA A 113 -0.82 -0.34 -7.19
CA ALA A 113 -0.82 -1.68 -7.79
C ALA A 113 -1.85 -1.81 -8.93
N VAL A 114 -3.00 -1.12 -8.83
CA VAL A 114 -3.98 -1.06 -9.93
C VAL A 114 -3.42 -0.29 -11.13
N PHE A 115 -2.71 0.83 -10.91
CA PHE A 115 -2.00 1.54 -11.98
C PHE A 115 -1.05 0.62 -12.73
N LEU A 116 -0.18 -0.11 -12.03
CA LEU A 116 0.78 -1.03 -12.64
C LEU A 116 0.10 -2.13 -13.48
N ARG A 117 -1.02 -2.69 -13.00
CA ARG A 117 -1.79 -3.68 -13.74
C ARG A 117 -2.44 -3.09 -14.98
N CYS A 118 -3.02 -1.89 -14.86
CA CYS A 118 -3.59 -1.19 -16.00
C CYS A 118 -2.51 -0.84 -17.04
N GLU A 119 -1.35 -0.32 -16.61
CA GLU A 119 -0.21 -0.04 -17.48
C GLU A 119 0.24 -1.29 -18.25
N GLN A 120 0.36 -2.44 -17.56
CA GLN A 120 0.71 -3.70 -18.20
C GLN A 120 -0.30 -4.09 -19.28
N THR A 121 -1.60 -3.93 -19.02
CA THR A 121 -2.65 -4.20 -20.00
C THR A 121 -2.52 -3.30 -21.22
N LEU A 122 -2.30 -1.99 -21.01
CA LEU A 122 -2.19 -1.01 -22.10
C LEU A 122 -0.91 -1.17 -22.92
N LEU A 123 0.21 -1.59 -22.30
CA LEU A 123 1.46 -1.86 -23.02
C LEU A 123 1.32 -2.95 -24.09
N GLU A 124 0.39 -3.89 -23.89
CA GLU A 124 0.12 -4.96 -24.84
C GLU A 124 -0.73 -4.51 -26.05
N THR A 125 -1.48 -3.41 -25.91
CA THR A 125 -2.53 -3.04 -26.86
C THR A 125 -2.38 -1.62 -27.42
N ASP A 126 -2.01 -0.63 -26.59
CA ASP A 126 -1.91 0.80 -26.97
C ASP A 126 -0.76 1.50 -26.22
N ILE A 127 0.42 1.52 -26.85
CA ILE A 127 1.64 2.09 -26.27
C ILE A 127 1.48 3.58 -25.91
N LEU A 128 0.76 4.36 -26.73
CA LEU A 128 0.57 5.79 -26.46
C LEU A 128 -0.32 6.01 -25.24
N MET A 129 -1.36 5.19 -25.10
CA MET A 129 -2.23 5.21 -23.92
C MET A 129 -1.47 4.77 -22.67
N ALA A 130 -0.62 3.73 -22.76
CA ALA A 130 0.26 3.28 -21.70
C ALA A 130 1.20 4.39 -21.23
N GLN A 131 1.87 5.11 -22.15
CA GLN A 131 2.74 6.23 -21.82
C GLN A 131 2.01 7.38 -21.09
N ASN A 132 0.78 7.67 -21.51
CA ASN A 132 -0.04 8.66 -20.81
C ASN A 132 -0.39 8.19 -19.40
N LEU A 133 -0.73 6.91 -19.24
CA LEU A 133 -1.02 6.34 -17.92
C LEU A 133 0.21 6.35 -17.01
N THR A 134 1.40 6.04 -17.52
CA THR A 134 2.66 6.09 -16.75
C THR A 134 2.92 7.50 -16.19
N ARG A 135 2.56 8.56 -16.93
CA ARG A 135 2.66 9.94 -16.40
C ARG A 135 1.68 10.18 -15.25
N LEU A 136 0.45 9.67 -15.36
CA LEU A 136 -0.55 9.76 -14.29
C LEU A 136 -0.13 8.94 -13.06
N SER A 137 0.43 7.76 -13.26
CA SER A 137 0.98 6.90 -12.19
C SER A 137 2.09 7.62 -11.41
N LYS A 138 2.99 8.30 -12.12
CA LYS A 138 4.03 9.13 -11.47
C LYS A 138 3.41 10.27 -10.66
N GLN A 139 2.46 10.98 -11.23
CA GLN A 139 1.73 12.06 -10.55
C GLN A 139 1.01 11.54 -9.29
N PHE A 140 0.41 10.36 -9.37
CA PHE A 140 -0.23 9.71 -8.23
C PHE A 140 0.78 9.36 -7.12
N SER A 141 1.97 8.89 -7.49
CA SER A 141 3.05 8.63 -6.54
C SER A 141 3.52 9.92 -5.84
N ASP A 142 3.59 11.05 -6.57
CA ASP A 142 3.90 12.36 -5.99
C ASP A 142 2.81 12.82 -5.00
N ILE A 143 1.52 12.58 -5.30
CA ILE A 143 0.41 12.83 -4.38
C ILE A 143 0.54 11.97 -3.12
N ARG A 144 0.87 10.69 -3.25
CA ARG A 144 1.11 9.81 -2.10
C ARG A 144 2.24 10.35 -1.20
N HIS A 145 3.35 10.77 -1.80
CA HIS A 145 4.45 11.38 -1.04
C HIS A 145 4.03 12.67 -0.35
N MET A 146 3.22 13.50 -1.00
CA MET A 146 2.65 14.72 -0.42
C MET A 146 1.78 14.42 0.80
N VAL A 147 0.89 13.42 0.72
CA VAL A 147 0.07 12.96 1.85
C VAL A 147 0.92 12.42 3.01
N GLU A 148 2.08 11.83 2.72
CA GLU A 148 3.06 11.39 3.71
C GLU A 148 3.93 12.54 4.27
N GLY A 149 3.75 13.78 3.80
CA GLY A 149 4.56 14.94 4.20
C GLY A 149 5.98 14.94 3.62
N LYS A 150 6.22 14.25 2.51
CA LYS A 150 7.56 14.07 1.91
C LYS A 150 7.79 14.84 0.61
N GLY A 151 6.88 15.69 0.21
CA GLY A 151 7.00 16.42 -1.04
C GLY A 151 5.76 17.23 -1.39
N MET A 152 5.72 17.70 -2.64
CA MET A 152 4.61 18.42 -3.23
C MET A 152 4.24 17.77 -4.56
N ALA A 153 2.95 17.60 -4.81
CA ALA A 153 2.43 17.20 -6.10
C ALA A 153 1.99 18.45 -6.90
N GLN A 154 2.30 18.48 -8.18
CA GLN A 154 1.87 19.54 -9.07
C GLN A 154 0.45 19.24 -9.61
N ASN A 155 -0.23 20.26 -10.14
CA ASN A 155 -1.48 20.04 -10.86
C ASN A 155 -1.20 19.46 -12.23
N LEU A 156 -2.11 18.61 -12.71
CA LEU A 156 -2.09 18.16 -14.10
C LEU A 156 -2.50 19.30 -15.05
N PRO A 157 -1.94 19.32 -16.26
CA PRO A 157 -2.44 20.23 -17.29
C PRO A 157 -3.88 19.86 -17.64
N CYS A 158 -4.77 20.84 -17.51
CA CYS A 158 -6.17 20.66 -17.87
C CYS A 158 -6.31 20.49 -19.39
N ARG A 159 -7.04 19.47 -19.79
CA ARG A 159 -7.52 19.29 -21.16
C ARG A 159 -9.03 19.39 -21.14
N GLU A 160 -9.56 20.42 -21.77
CA GLU A 160 -10.99 20.65 -21.79
C GLU A 160 -11.74 19.72 -22.74
N CYS A 161 -12.93 19.34 -22.35
CA CYS A 161 -13.93 18.67 -23.17
C CYS A 161 -15.34 19.13 -22.72
N HIS A 162 -16.41 18.63 -23.35
CA HIS A 162 -17.79 19.09 -23.07
C HIS A 162 -18.20 19.04 -21.57
N GLY A 163 -17.64 18.14 -20.78
CA GLY A 163 -18.00 17.98 -19.37
C GLY A 163 -16.88 18.33 -18.39
N VAL A 164 -15.67 18.63 -18.88
CA VAL A 164 -14.50 18.97 -18.06
C VAL A 164 -13.94 20.30 -18.55
N THR A 165 -13.91 21.30 -17.66
CA THR A 165 -13.29 22.61 -17.88
C THR A 165 -12.14 22.78 -16.90
N CYS A 166 -11.28 23.78 -17.10
CA CYS A 166 -10.21 24.06 -16.15
C CYS A 166 -10.74 24.48 -14.76
N GLU A 167 -11.95 24.99 -14.67
CA GLU A 167 -12.59 25.42 -13.43
C GLU A 167 -13.05 24.22 -12.59
N ASN A 168 -13.60 23.16 -13.24
CA ASN A 168 -14.12 21.98 -12.55
C ASN A 168 -13.18 20.76 -12.61
N PHE A 169 -11.96 20.92 -13.10
CA PHE A 169 -11.03 19.81 -13.31
C PHE A 169 -10.60 19.11 -12.02
N SER A 170 -10.68 19.80 -10.89
CA SER A 170 -10.36 19.27 -9.56
C SER A 170 -11.59 18.75 -8.80
N ASP A 171 -12.77 18.83 -9.38
CA ASP A 171 -14.01 18.41 -8.73
C ASP A 171 -14.29 16.93 -8.98
N ASP A 172 -15.05 16.30 -8.06
CA ASP A 172 -15.61 14.97 -8.29
C ASP A 172 -16.73 15.07 -9.31
N LEU A 173 -16.44 14.67 -10.54
CA LEU A 173 -17.38 14.70 -11.64
C LEU A 173 -17.97 13.32 -11.88
N GLU A 174 -19.29 13.30 -12.14
CA GLU A 174 -19.95 12.07 -12.57
C GLU A 174 -19.39 11.54 -13.90
N ASP A 175 -19.58 10.27 -14.16
CA ASP A 175 -19.18 9.64 -15.41
C ASP A 175 -19.99 10.19 -16.60
N CYS A 176 -19.32 10.36 -17.73
CA CYS A 176 -19.99 10.80 -18.96
C CYS A 176 -21.03 9.78 -19.45
N PHE A 177 -20.78 8.50 -19.18
CA PHE A 177 -21.64 7.37 -19.50
C PHE A 177 -21.29 6.18 -18.62
N GLU A 178 -22.25 5.27 -18.44
CA GLU A 178 -22.06 4.03 -17.71
C GLU A 178 -21.28 3.01 -18.55
N ILE A 179 -20.32 2.32 -17.93
CA ILE A 179 -19.63 1.21 -18.57
C ILE A 179 -20.45 -0.06 -18.36
N THR A 180 -20.84 -0.68 -19.47
CA THR A 180 -21.72 -1.86 -19.51
C THR A 180 -21.05 -3.01 -20.25
N ASP A 181 -21.71 -4.16 -20.33
CA ASP A 181 -21.30 -5.34 -21.09
C ASP A 181 -21.11 -5.06 -22.60
N PHE A 182 -21.79 -4.05 -23.16
CA PHE A 182 -21.54 -3.57 -24.52
C PHE A 182 -20.08 -3.15 -24.71
N HIS A 183 -19.51 -2.45 -23.75
CA HIS A 183 -18.13 -1.94 -23.83
C HIS A 183 -17.09 -3.06 -23.82
N VAL A 184 -17.42 -4.23 -23.23
CA VAL A 184 -16.56 -5.43 -23.25
C VAL A 184 -16.33 -5.95 -24.67
N GLN A 185 -17.32 -5.77 -25.55
CA GLN A 185 -17.33 -6.31 -26.90
C GLN A 185 -16.65 -5.37 -27.93
N LEU A 186 -16.29 -4.16 -27.51
CA LEU A 186 -15.61 -3.19 -28.38
C LEU A 186 -14.17 -3.66 -28.65
N GLU A 187 -13.60 -3.21 -29.77
CA GLU A 187 -12.21 -3.47 -30.15
C GLU A 187 -11.22 -3.10 -29.01
N LYS A 188 -11.50 -1.97 -28.33
CA LYS A 188 -10.74 -1.49 -27.17
C LYS A 188 -11.40 -1.83 -25.83
N GLY A 189 -12.21 -2.88 -25.78
CA GLY A 189 -12.94 -3.26 -24.56
C GLY A 189 -12.02 -3.58 -23.39
N ARG A 190 -10.86 -4.20 -23.65
CA ARG A 190 -9.87 -4.56 -22.64
C ARG A 190 -9.24 -3.32 -21.98
N GLU A 191 -8.90 -2.32 -22.80
CA GLU A 191 -8.35 -1.04 -22.35
C GLU A 191 -9.38 -0.23 -21.57
N ILE A 192 -10.61 -0.20 -22.06
CA ILE A 192 -11.73 0.50 -21.42
C ILE A 192 -11.96 -0.07 -20.02
N LEU A 193 -12.01 -1.40 -19.89
CA LEU A 193 -12.22 -2.06 -18.60
C LEU A 193 -11.07 -1.84 -17.63
N ALA A 194 -9.81 -1.91 -18.10
CA ALA A 194 -8.64 -1.65 -17.26
C ALA A 194 -8.63 -0.22 -16.72
N LEU A 195 -8.93 0.76 -17.57
CA LEU A 195 -9.05 2.17 -17.17
C LEU A 195 -10.24 2.40 -16.23
N HIS A 196 -11.38 1.72 -16.48
CA HIS A 196 -12.55 1.82 -15.61
C HIS A 196 -12.28 1.26 -14.22
N GLU A 197 -11.61 0.11 -14.11
CA GLU A 197 -11.19 -0.46 -12.84
C GLU A 197 -10.29 0.51 -12.06
N LEU A 198 -9.32 1.12 -12.74
CA LEU A 198 -8.46 2.14 -12.13
C LEU A 198 -9.27 3.35 -11.65
N ARG A 199 -10.20 3.84 -12.46
CA ARG A 199 -11.07 4.96 -12.10
C ARG A 199 -11.89 4.66 -10.85
N CYS A 200 -12.49 3.49 -10.76
CA CYS A 200 -13.22 3.04 -9.57
C CYS A 200 -12.32 2.99 -8.34
N ALA A 201 -11.11 2.42 -8.47
CA ALA A 201 -10.16 2.33 -7.37
C ALA A 201 -9.69 3.72 -6.87
N LEU A 202 -9.54 4.69 -7.77
CA LEU A 202 -9.19 6.07 -7.43
C LEU A 202 -10.31 6.76 -6.63
N ARG A 203 -11.59 6.59 -7.02
CA ARG A 203 -12.74 7.15 -6.31
C ARG A 203 -12.88 6.66 -4.87
N GLU A 204 -12.43 5.45 -4.58
CA GLU A 204 -12.46 4.91 -3.22
C GLU A 204 -11.47 5.61 -2.27
N ILE A 205 -10.56 6.46 -2.76
CA ILE A 205 -9.56 7.15 -1.94
C ILE A 205 -10.20 8.28 -1.13
N GLU A 206 -11.05 9.08 -1.75
CA GLU A 206 -11.67 10.25 -1.11
C GLU A 206 -12.37 9.91 0.20
N PRO A 207 -13.33 8.98 0.27
CA PRO A 207 -14.01 8.63 1.53
C PRO A 207 -13.03 8.11 2.58
N VAL A 208 -11.98 7.36 2.17
CA VAL A 208 -10.95 6.88 3.09
C VAL A 208 -10.12 8.03 3.68
N MET A 209 -9.79 9.03 2.86
CA MET A 209 -9.04 10.20 3.31
C MET A 209 -9.89 11.08 4.23
N LEU A 210 -11.13 11.38 3.86
CA LEU A 210 -12.05 12.17 4.68
C LEU A 210 -12.26 11.51 6.05
N GLN A 211 -12.49 10.20 6.10
CA GLN A 211 -12.62 9.46 7.35
C GLN A 211 -11.34 9.51 8.20
N ALA A 212 -10.17 9.43 7.56
CA ALA A 212 -8.89 9.42 8.27
C ALA A 212 -8.55 10.78 8.90
N PHE A 213 -8.94 11.87 8.26
CA PHE A 213 -8.61 13.23 8.70
C PHE A 213 -9.78 13.94 9.40
N GLU A 214 -10.91 13.24 9.60
CA GLU A 214 -12.05 13.75 10.36
C GLU A 214 -11.64 14.24 11.75
N GLY A 215 -12.05 15.48 12.08
CA GLY A 215 -11.74 16.13 13.37
C GLY A 215 -10.28 16.63 13.49
N ASN A 216 -9.55 16.74 12.38
CA ASN A 216 -8.19 17.30 12.33
C ASN A 216 -8.15 18.53 11.41
N ASP A 217 -8.54 19.69 11.94
CA ASP A 217 -8.64 20.93 11.18
C ASP A 217 -7.33 21.35 10.50
N ALA A 218 -6.18 21.05 11.13
CA ALA A 218 -4.87 21.38 10.57
C ALA A 218 -4.52 20.52 9.33
N ALA A 219 -5.06 19.32 9.22
CA ALA A 219 -4.78 18.39 8.13
C ALA A 219 -5.84 18.43 7.02
N ILE A 220 -6.99 19.08 7.26
CA ILE A 220 -8.10 19.06 6.28
C ILE A 220 -7.73 19.81 5.00
N GLY A 221 -7.05 20.95 5.07
CA GLY A 221 -6.63 21.71 3.90
C GLY A 221 -5.71 20.91 2.95
N PRO A 222 -4.58 20.36 3.45
CA PRO A 222 -3.73 19.45 2.65
C PRO A 222 -4.46 18.20 2.15
N CYS A 223 -5.43 17.69 2.91
CA CYS A 223 -6.27 16.56 2.50
C CYS A 223 -7.12 16.93 1.28
N MET A 224 -7.81 18.06 1.31
CA MET A 224 -8.64 18.54 0.21
C MET A 224 -7.82 18.87 -1.05
N ASP A 225 -6.61 19.44 -0.89
CA ASP A 225 -5.70 19.64 -2.02
C ASP A 225 -5.28 18.30 -2.66
N ALA A 226 -4.99 17.28 -1.86
CA ALA A 226 -4.68 15.95 -2.37
C ALA A 226 -5.88 15.31 -3.10
N ILE A 227 -7.10 15.43 -2.55
CA ILE A 227 -8.33 14.94 -3.17
C ILE A 227 -8.55 15.66 -4.51
N GLY A 228 -8.42 16.97 -4.57
CA GLY A 228 -8.55 17.72 -5.83
C GLY A 228 -7.56 17.24 -6.91
N LYS A 229 -6.30 16.93 -6.53
CA LYS A 229 -5.32 16.37 -7.46
C LYS A 229 -5.65 14.93 -7.91
N ILE A 230 -6.24 14.13 -7.03
CA ILE A 230 -6.74 12.79 -7.38
C ILE A 230 -7.91 12.92 -8.37
N ASN A 231 -8.81 13.88 -8.17
CA ASN A 231 -9.91 14.16 -9.09
C ASN A 231 -9.41 14.59 -10.47
N GLN A 232 -8.31 15.37 -10.57
CA GLN A 232 -7.67 15.65 -11.85
C GLN A 232 -7.22 14.37 -12.58
N ILE A 233 -6.71 13.38 -11.85
CA ILE A 233 -6.34 12.06 -12.42
C ILE A 233 -7.61 11.31 -12.86
N ILE A 234 -8.64 11.25 -12.02
CA ILE A 234 -9.94 10.60 -12.33
C ILE A 234 -10.54 11.19 -13.61
N ASN A 235 -10.58 12.51 -13.71
CA ASN A 235 -11.13 13.21 -14.86
C ASN A 235 -10.30 12.96 -16.13
N THR A 236 -8.96 12.88 -16.00
CA THR A 236 -8.09 12.51 -17.13
C THR A 236 -8.31 11.06 -17.56
N VAL A 237 -8.43 10.11 -16.63
CA VAL A 237 -8.74 8.70 -16.93
C VAL A 237 -10.12 8.59 -17.61
N SER A 238 -11.11 9.37 -17.16
CA SER A 238 -12.44 9.43 -17.80
C SER A 238 -12.36 9.93 -19.24
N GLN A 239 -11.49 10.91 -19.52
CA GLN A 239 -11.23 11.35 -20.89
C GLN A 239 -10.51 10.29 -21.73
N MET A 240 -9.60 9.50 -21.13
CA MET A 240 -8.95 8.39 -21.84
C MET A 240 -9.97 7.30 -22.19
N ILE A 241 -10.90 6.96 -21.28
CA ILE A 241 -12.00 6.01 -21.55
C ILE A 241 -12.87 6.54 -22.68
N CYS A 242 -13.27 7.80 -22.63
CA CYS A 242 -14.07 8.42 -23.68
C CYS A 242 -13.39 8.34 -25.06
N GLY A 243 -12.08 8.60 -25.11
CA GLY A 243 -11.27 8.43 -26.32
C GLY A 243 -11.20 6.99 -26.83
N ALA A 244 -11.10 6.01 -25.91
CA ALA A 244 -11.05 4.58 -26.25
C ALA A 244 -12.39 4.06 -26.81
N VAL A 245 -13.51 4.58 -26.32
CA VAL A 245 -14.85 4.26 -26.85
C VAL A 245 -15.06 4.86 -28.25
N GLY A 246 -14.20 5.75 -28.71
CA GLY A 246 -14.31 6.40 -30.01
C GLY A 246 -15.20 7.63 -29.98
N GLY A 247 -15.47 8.17 -28.81
CA GLY A 247 -16.22 9.41 -28.63
C GLY A 247 -15.49 10.61 -29.21
N LYS A 248 -16.00 11.14 -30.32
CA LYS A 248 -15.57 12.44 -30.84
C LYS A 248 -16.24 13.60 -30.09
N GLU A 249 -17.34 13.32 -29.41
CA GLU A 249 -18.11 14.26 -28.62
C GLU A 249 -18.43 13.66 -27.26
N CYS A 250 -18.22 14.43 -26.21
CA CYS A 250 -18.59 14.03 -24.87
C CYS A 250 -20.11 13.93 -24.74
N GLN A 251 -20.64 12.81 -24.26
CA GLN A 251 -22.06 12.57 -24.13
C GLN A 251 -22.65 13.13 -22.81
N ARG A 252 -21.85 13.80 -21.98
CA ARG A 252 -22.33 14.40 -20.76
C ARG A 252 -23.43 15.40 -21.09
N LYS A 253 -24.66 15.12 -20.65
CA LYS A 253 -25.75 16.09 -20.71
C LYS A 253 -25.45 17.23 -19.74
N MET A 254 -25.51 18.47 -20.21
CA MET A 254 -25.55 19.63 -19.33
C MET A 254 -26.85 19.70 -18.55
#